data_87d61e624d204ca40069b0adc3be8446
#
_entry.id   87d61e624d204ca40069b0adc3be8446
#
_cell.length_a   1.000
_cell.length_b   1.000
_cell.length_c   1.000
_cell.angle_alpha   90.00
_cell.angle_beta   90.00
_cell.angle_gamma   90.00
#
_symmetry.space_group_name_H-M   'P 1'
#
loop_
_entity.id
_entity.type
_entity.pdbx_description
1 polymer ?
#
loop_
_entity_poly.entity_id
_entity_poly.type
_entity_poly.pdbx_seq_one_letter_code
_entity_poly.pdbx_strand_id
1 'polypeptide(L)'
;MALSCLTLTANPSSIICKFKASLPTAPHALDATYIRRAAHLADKSAGFTSPHPNFGCVIVSPSGKVAGEGYLYAQGTAAAEVQAVKAAGELCRGATAYLNMEPGDCHGDHSAVSALLQGGVKRVVVGMRHPLQHLRGNAVRALRNQGLHVDLLGEDLTSNLIEDAQKECLLVNAPLICRAALRVPFSVLKYAMTLDGKIAATTGHASWISCKQSRNLVFELRGRSDAVIVGGNTVRRDNPRLTARHGGGHMPMRIVMTQTLDLPEKANLWDMSEVSTIVVTQRGARRSFQKLLASKGVEVVEFDILNAREVMEYFHDRGYLSILWECGGTLAASAISSGVIHKVYAFVAPKIIGGKNAPSPVGDLGMVEMSQALNLIDVCYEQVGPDMLISGFLQPLPDMVPVIPSPDETFVADPTVSPYDSRIIFFYKTWDPYGAFSNFSPHPIQMPDENGDYVTWMSVEHYYQAHKFIGVDDPLAQDCVEMIKSAKSPEEAARIGRSMQKQKPYLIRSDWDNIKIDVMYRALKCKFSIYPHLNSMLLSTAGSVLVEASPHDLFWGGGRDGEGLNYLGRLLMKLRSEFLGEPSSSSETPSLTV
;
A
#
# COMPACT_ATOMS: atom_id res chain seq x y z
N MET A 1 -3.76 48.83 23.82
CA MET A 1 -3.63 48.30 22.46
C MET A 1 -4.24 46.91 22.47
N ALA A 2 -5.44 46.82 21.94
CA ALA A 2 -6.19 45.57 21.95
C ALA A 2 -5.84 44.74 20.71
N LEU A 3 -5.28 43.55 20.90
CA LEU A 3 -5.10 42.55 19.88
C LEU A 3 -6.43 41.78 19.71
N SER A 4 -7.08 42.02 18.60
CA SER A 4 -8.28 41.30 18.19
C SER A 4 -7.97 39.82 17.89
N CYS A 5 -8.45 38.91 18.73
CA CYS A 5 -8.52 37.48 18.43
C CYS A 5 -9.47 37.25 17.28
N LEU A 6 -8.96 36.87 16.12
CA LEU A 6 -9.74 36.25 15.05
C LEU A 6 -9.96 34.76 15.40
N THR A 7 -11.17 34.45 15.81
CA THR A 7 -11.64 33.06 15.95
C THR A 7 -11.86 32.46 14.57
N LEU A 8 -10.95 31.63 14.12
CA LEU A 8 -11.12 30.78 12.96
C LEU A 8 -11.74 29.45 13.42
N THR A 9 -12.97 29.19 13.01
CA THR A 9 -13.60 27.88 13.13
C THR A 9 -12.90 26.89 12.19
N ALA A 10 -12.18 25.97 12.78
CA ALA A 10 -11.48 24.92 12.04
C ALA A 10 -12.47 23.88 11.48
N ASN A 11 -12.47 23.73 10.18
CA ASN A 11 -13.06 22.58 9.50
C ASN A 11 -12.01 21.43 9.51
N PRO A 12 -12.33 20.19 9.94
CA PRO A 12 -11.32 19.17 10.27
C PRO A 12 -10.87 18.31 9.09
N SER A 13 -10.57 18.88 7.94
CA SER A 13 -10.24 18.05 6.77
C SER A 13 -9.09 18.54 5.90
N SER A 14 -7.99 19.04 6.48
CA SER A 14 -6.76 19.18 5.70
C SER A 14 -5.52 19.30 6.58
N ILE A 15 -4.69 18.27 6.55
CA ILE A 15 -3.31 18.28 7.10
C ILE A 15 -2.35 19.02 6.13
N ILE A 16 -2.86 19.70 5.14
CA ILE A 16 -2.12 20.54 4.17
C ILE A 16 -2.26 22.00 4.60
N CYS A 17 -1.14 22.70 4.69
CA CYS A 17 -1.11 24.13 5.03
C CYS A 17 -2.08 24.94 4.16
N LYS A 18 -2.99 25.69 4.79
CA LYS A 18 -3.95 26.55 4.08
C LYS A 18 -3.24 27.79 3.55
N PHE A 19 -3.08 27.90 2.24
CA PHE A 19 -2.76 29.16 1.57
C PHE A 19 -4.04 29.92 1.22
N LYS A 20 -4.09 31.22 1.55
CA LYS A 20 -5.12 32.14 1.06
C LYS A 20 -4.90 32.40 -0.43
N ALA A 21 -5.86 32.03 -1.26
CA ALA A 21 -5.84 32.29 -2.69
C ALA A 21 -6.19 33.73 -3.01
N SER A 22 -5.29 34.48 -3.63
CA SER A 22 -5.58 35.59 -4.52
C SER A 22 -5.67 35.06 -5.94
N LEU A 23 -6.65 35.52 -6.74
CA LEU A 23 -6.83 35.10 -8.15
C LEU A 23 -5.53 35.35 -8.94
N PRO A 24 -5.01 34.34 -9.63
CA PRO A 24 -3.73 34.44 -10.30
C PRO A 24 -3.89 34.96 -11.74
N THR A 25 -3.02 35.89 -12.13
CA THR A 25 -2.98 36.50 -13.47
C THR A 25 -1.94 35.88 -14.41
N ALA A 26 -1.22 34.83 -13.99
CA ALA A 26 -0.21 34.15 -14.81
C ALA A 26 -0.74 32.82 -15.41
N PRO A 27 -0.37 32.45 -16.64
CA PRO A 27 -0.92 31.26 -17.34
C PRO A 27 -0.77 29.95 -16.59
N HIS A 28 0.35 29.73 -15.88
CA HIS A 28 0.59 28.52 -15.09
C HIS A 28 -0.09 28.51 -13.73
N ALA A 29 -0.64 29.59 -13.27
CA ALA A 29 -1.27 29.69 -11.96
C ALA A 29 -2.61 28.95 -11.89
N LEU A 30 -3.34 28.86 -13.00
CA LEU A 30 -4.55 28.05 -13.11
C LEU A 30 -4.23 26.57 -13.10
N ASP A 31 -3.21 26.14 -13.83
CA ASP A 31 -2.76 24.74 -13.85
C ASP A 31 -2.34 24.31 -12.43
N ALA A 32 -1.53 25.09 -11.75
CA ALA A 32 -1.14 24.85 -10.37
C ALA A 32 -2.36 24.73 -9.42
N THR A 33 -3.36 25.62 -9.60
CA THR A 33 -4.58 25.60 -8.77
C THR A 33 -5.39 24.32 -8.96
N TYR A 34 -5.60 23.86 -10.20
CA TYR A 34 -6.38 22.67 -10.47
C TYR A 34 -5.61 21.38 -10.12
N ILE A 35 -4.28 21.36 -10.27
CA ILE A 35 -3.46 20.24 -9.80
C ILE A 35 -3.51 20.12 -8.26
N ARG A 36 -3.39 21.23 -7.52
CA ARG A 36 -3.57 21.21 -6.06
C ARG A 36 -4.95 20.68 -5.69
N ARG A 37 -5.99 21.06 -6.43
CA ARG A 37 -7.34 20.55 -6.22
C ARG A 37 -7.43 19.04 -6.47
N ALA A 38 -6.76 18.52 -7.50
CA ALA A 38 -6.66 17.09 -7.77
C ALA A 38 -5.90 16.35 -6.65
N ALA A 39 -4.79 16.90 -6.17
CA ALA A 39 -4.06 16.37 -5.03
C ALA A 39 -4.92 16.35 -3.74
N HIS A 40 -5.68 17.42 -3.50
CA HIS A 40 -6.60 17.50 -2.36
C HIS A 40 -7.76 16.48 -2.45
N LEU A 41 -8.27 16.21 -3.66
CA LEU A 41 -9.24 15.13 -3.87
C LEU A 41 -8.62 13.76 -3.58
N ALA A 42 -7.41 13.52 -4.07
CA ALA A 42 -6.66 12.28 -3.83
C ALA A 42 -6.41 12.04 -2.33
N ASP A 43 -6.13 13.09 -1.57
CA ASP A 43 -5.88 13.00 -0.11
C ASP A 43 -7.09 12.49 0.69
N LYS A 44 -8.32 12.63 0.16
CA LYS A 44 -9.54 12.13 0.83
C LYS A 44 -9.57 10.62 0.99
N SER A 45 -8.86 9.89 0.16
CA SER A 45 -8.81 8.42 0.16
C SER A 45 -7.59 7.84 0.89
N ALA A 46 -6.77 8.66 1.53
CA ALA A 46 -5.61 8.18 2.28
C ALA A 46 -6.00 7.14 3.34
N GLY A 47 -5.36 5.97 3.32
CA GLY A 47 -5.67 4.82 4.18
C GLY A 47 -6.71 3.84 3.61
N PHE A 48 -7.46 4.19 2.55
CA PHE A 48 -8.48 3.31 1.97
C PHE A 48 -8.02 2.63 0.68
N THR A 49 -7.04 3.19 0.00
CA THR A 49 -6.59 2.74 -1.31
C THR A 49 -5.49 1.71 -1.26
N SER A 50 -4.80 1.56 -0.12
CA SER A 50 -3.66 0.65 -0.01
C SER A 50 -3.99 -0.77 -0.53
N PRO A 51 -3.12 -1.35 -1.35
CA PRO A 51 -1.76 -0.93 -1.72
C PRO A 51 -1.68 0.03 -2.93
N HIS A 52 -2.79 0.56 -3.39
CA HIS A 52 -2.85 1.49 -4.53
C HIS A 52 -2.54 2.92 -4.10
N PRO A 53 -2.07 3.77 -5.02
CA PRO A 53 -1.86 5.19 -4.76
C PRO A 53 -3.17 5.95 -4.60
N ASN A 54 -3.07 7.18 -4.12
CA ASN A 54 -4.18 8.11 -4.02
C ASN A 54 -4.30 8.89 -5.34
N PHE A 55 -5.40 8.66 -6.07
CA PHE A 55 -5.69 9.32 -7.33
C PHE A 55 -6.80 10.36 -7.17
N GLY A 56 -6.61 11.51 -7.81
CA GLY A 56 -7.61 12.57 -7.94
C GLY A 56 -7.59 13.18 -9.32
N CYS A 57 -8.78 13.48 -9.86
CA CYS A 57 -8.97 14.04 -11.18
C CYS A 57 -9.94 15.22 -11.13
N VAL A 58 -9.59 16.31 -11.83
CA VAL A 58 -10.44 17.49 -12.02
C VAL A 58 -10.58 17.76 -13.51
N ILE A 59 -11.80 17.80 -14.03
CA ILE A 59 -12.09 18.17 -15.43
C ILE A 59 -12.53 19.62 -15.46
N VAL A 60 -11.83 20.42 -16.28
CA VAL A 60 -12.14 21.85 -16.48
C VAL A 60 -12.57 22.06 -17.91
N SER A 61 -13.80 22.53 -18.10
CA SER A 61 -14.36 22.81 -19.41
C SER A 61 -13.60 23.92 -20.17
N PRO A 62 -13.75 24.05 -21.49
CA PRO A 62 -13.12 25.12 -22.26
C PRO A 62 -13.53 26.54 -21.79
N SER A 63 -14.65 26.67 -21.07
CA SER A 63 -15.06 27.94 -20.45
C SER A 63 -14.35 28.26 -19.12
N GLY A 64 -13.40 27.42 -18.66
CA GLY A 64 -12.65 27.59 -17.42
C GLY A 64 -13.42 27.19 -16.15
N LYS A 65 -14.57 26.52 -16.27
CA LYS A 65 -15.34 26.03 -15.12
C LYS A 65 -15.04 24.56 -14.85
N VAL A 66 -14.98 24.20 -13.57
CA VAL A 66 -14.90 22.79 -13.15
C VAL A 66 -16.18 22.08 -13.58
N ALA A 67 -16.03 21.10 -14.46
CA ALA A 67 -17.12 20.33 -15.04
C ALA A 67 -17.34 19.00 -14.28
N GLY A 68 -16.28 18.38 -13.79
CA GLY A 68 -16.35 17.13 -13.05
C GLY A 68 -15.14 16.90 -12.17
N GLU A 69 -15.34 16.12 -11.12
CA GLU A 69 -14.31 15.73 -10.17
C GLU A 69 -14.47 14.25 -9.82
N GLY A 70 -13.35 13.60 -9.55
CA GLY A 70 -13.32 12.22 -9.10
C GLY A 70 -12.08 11.94 -8.26
N TYR A 71 -12.15 10.93 -7.43
CA TYR A 71 -11.00 10.40 -6.70
C TYR A 71 -11.19 8.91 -6.48
N LEU A 72 -10.10 8.16 -6.40
CA LEU A 72 -10.16 6.75 -6.08
C LEU A 72 -10.60 6.59 -4.61
N TYR A 73 -11.83 6.20 -4.39
CA TYR A 73 -12.39 6.12 -3.05
C TYR A 73 -11.73 5.03 -2.20
N ALA A 74 -11.62 3.83 -2.76
CA ALA A 74 -11.03 2.67 -2.13
C ALA A 74 -10.58 1.67 -3.20
N GLN A 75 -9.80 0.67 -2.80
CA GLN A 75 -9.41 -0.42 -3.69
C GLN A 75 -10.66 -1.08 -4.34
N GLY A 76 -10.57 -1.35 -5.64
CA GLY A 76 -11.65 -1.99 -6.41
C GLY A 76 -12.82 -1.07 -6.80
N THR A 77 -12.75 0.23 -6.47
CA THR A 77 -13.73 1.21 -6.95
C THR A 77 -13.30 1.82 -8.28
N ALA A 78 -14.23 2.52 -8.96
CA ALA A 78 -13.95 3.17 -10.23
C ALA A 78 -12.79 4.17 -10.12
N ALA A 79 -11.93 4.22 -11.14
CA ALA A 79 -10.81 5.16 -11.21
C ALA A 79 -11.29 6.62 -11.12
N ALA A 80 -10.42 7.50 -10.62
CA ALA A 80 -10.71 8.92 -10.43
C ALA A 80 -11.15 9.60 -11.74
N GLU A 81 -10.47 9.27 -12.82
CA GLU A 81 -10.71 9.79 -14.16
C GLU A 81 -12.08 9.36 -14.70
N VAL A 82 -12.45 8.08 -14.50
CA VAL A 82 -13.76 7.54 -14.89
C VAL A 82 -14.88 8.30 -14.18
N GLN A 83 -14.72 8.56 -12.88
CA GLN A 83 -15.69 9.31 -12.08
C GLN A 83 -15.79 10.76 -12.54
N ALA A 84 -14.65 11.43 -12.76
CA ALA A 84 -14.58 12.81 -13.19
C ALA A 84 -15.20 13.02 -14.59
N VAL A 85 -14.89 12.13 -15.55
CA VAL A 85 -15.47 12.15 -16.90
C VAL A 85 -16.98 11.93 -16.85
N LYS A 86 -17.43 10.95 -16.07
CA LYS A 86 -18.87 10.69 -15.87
C LYS A 86 -19.60 11.90 -15.26
N ALA A 87 -18.98 12.57 -14.29
CA ALA A 87 -19.54 13.77 -13.66
C ALA A 87 -19.56 14.97 -14.61
N ALA A 88 -18.56 15.11 -15.48
CA ALA A 88 -18.49 16.19 -16.47
C ALA A 88 -19.49 16.02 -17.62
N GLY A 89 -19.82 14.77 -17.99
CA GLY A 89 -20.70 14.47 -19.12
C GLY A 89 -20.23 15.13 -20.41
N GLU A 90 -21.11 15.76 -21.15
CA GLU A 90 -20.80 16.45 -22.44
C GLU A 90 -19.81 17.61 -22.30
N LEU A 91 -19.68 18.20 -21.10
CA LEU A 91 -18.70 19.28 -20.86
C LEU A 91 -17.26 18.79 -20.83
N CYS A 92 -17.03 17.47 -20.93
CA CYS A 92 -15.72 16.87 -21.04
C CYS A 92 -15.08 17.11 -22.40
N ARG A 93 -15.88 17.32 -23.45
CA ARG A 93 -15.37 17.54 -24.82
C ARG A 93 -14.55 18.82 -24.93
N GLY A 94 -13.31 18.66 -25.36
CA GLY A 94 -12.37 19.78 -25.49
C GLY A 94 -11.85 20.32 -24.15
N ALA A 95 -12.21 19.68 -23.03
CA ALA A 95 -11.80 20.07 -21.68
C ALA A 95 -10.31 19.76 -21.41
N THR A 96 -9.82 20.30 -20.30
CA THR A 96 -8.53 19.93 -19.69
C THR A 96 -8.77 19.06 -18.47
N ALA A 97 -8.10 17.91 -18.41
CA ALA A 97 -8.07 17.06 -17.24
C ALA A 97 -6.80 17.33 -16.41
N TYR A 98 -6.95 17.49 -15.12
CA TYR A 98 -5.87 17.68 -14.15
C TYR A 98 -5.81 16.47 -13.23
N LEU A 99 -4.66 15.80 -13.21
CA LEU A 99 -4.40 14.57 -12.47
C LEU A 99 -3.28 14.83 -11.46
N ASN A 100 -3.47 14.46 -10.21
CA ASN A 100 -2.39 14.59 -9.23
C ASN A 100 -1.19 13.67 -9.55
N MET A 101 -1.43 12.55 -10.24
CA MET A 101 -0.42 11.59 -10.63
C MET A 101 -0.76 10.95 -11.97
N GLU A 102 0.25 10.49 -12.70
CA GLU A 102 0.09 9.72 -13.93
C GLU A 102 -0.79 8.49 -13.69
N PRO A 103 -1.81 8.26 -14.54
CA PRO A 103 -2.65 7.08 -14.44
C PRO A 103 -1.82 5.81 -14.51
N GLY A 104 -2.15 4.85 -13.67
CA GLY A 104 -1.54 3.54 -13.67
C GLY A 104 -2.39 2.61 -12.84
N ASP A 105 -2.85 1.54 -13.45
CA ASP A 105 -3.57 0.48 -12.76
C ASP A 105 -2.62 -0.68 -12.50
N CYS A 106 -2.54 -1.10 -11.25
CA CYS A 106 -1.76 -2.28 -10.85
C CYS A 106 -2.31 -3.59 -11.45
N HIS A 107 -3.53 -3.55 -11.97
CA HIS A 107 -4.19 -4.70 -12.58
C HIS A 107 -4.13 -4.69 -14.12
N GLY A 108 -3.40 -3.74 -14.71
CA GLY A 108 -3.31 -3.61 -16.17
C GLY A 108 -4.58 -3.09 -16.84
N ASP A 109 -5.51 -2.53 -16.07
CA ASP A 109 -6.72 -1.89 -16.60
C ASP A 109 -6.39 -0.49 -17.10
N HIS A 110 -6.67 -0.23 -18.36
CA HIS A 110 -6.53 1.08 -19.00
C HIS A 110 -7.79 1.95 -18.88
N SER A 111 -8.65 1.68 -17.91
CA SER A 111 -9.93 2.37 -17.73
C SER A 111 -9.79 3.89 -17.63
N ALA A 112 -8.78 4.38 -16.92
CA ALA A 112 -8.49 5.81 -16.78
C ALA A 112 -8.15 6.48 -18.12
N VAL A 113 -7.21 5.88 -18.87
CA VAL A 113 -6.79 6.37 -20.20
C VAL A 113 -7.98 6.33 -21.18
N SER A 114 -8.70 5.21 -21.21
CA SER A 114 -9.88 5.02 -22.08
C SER A 114 -10.98 6.01 -21.77
N ALA A 115 -11.25 6.31 -20.49
CA ALA A 115 -12.27 7.28 -20.09
C ALA A 115 -11.93 8.70 -20.57
N LEU A 116 -10.67 9.14 -20.42
CA LEU A 116 -10.22 10.45 -20.90
C LEU A 116 -10.34 10.58 -22.42
N LEU A 117 -9.99 9.53 -23.17
CA LEU A 117 -10.10 9.48 -24.62
C LEU A 117 -11.56 9.52 -25.08
N GLN A 118 -12.41 8.66 -24.52
CA GLN A 118 -13.85 8.59 -24.85
C GLN A 118 -14.60 9.85 -24.45
N GLY A 119 -14.21 10.48 -23.34
CA GLY A 119 -14.75 11.77 -22.90
C GLY A 119 -14.40 12.92 -23.84
N GLY A 120 -13.45 12.74 -24.77
CA GLY A 120 -13.04 13.78 -25.72
C GLY A 120 -12.23 14.90 -25.08
N VAL A 121 -11.47 14.60 -24.02
CA VAL A 121 -10.52 15.52 -23.38
C VAL A 121 -9.47 15.92 -24.42
N LYS A 122 -9.07 17.19 -24.44
CA LYS A 122 -8.08 17.71 -25.40
C LYS A 122 -6.68 17.87 -24.78
N ARG A 123 -6.62 18.18 -23.49
CA ARG A 123 -5.37 18.40 -22.75
C ARG A 123 -5.41 17.64 -21.42
N VAL A 124 -4.28 17.08 -21.04
CA VAL A 124 -4.09 16.45 -19.71
C VAL A 124 -2.89 17.09 -19.04
N VAL A 125 -3.05 17.52 -17.80
CA VAL A 125 -1.97 18.03 -16.96
C VAL A 125 -1.75 17.05 -15.81
N VAL A 126 -0.53 16.56 -15.66
CA VAL A 126 -0.16 15.52 -14.72
C VAL A 126 0.78 16.08 -13.65
N GLY A 127 0.42 15.95 -12.38
CA GLY A 127 1.16 16.49 -11.24
C GLY A 127 2.49 15.79 -10.99
N MET A 128 2.53 14.48 -11.14
CA MET A 128 3.75 13.68 -10.99
C MET A 128 3.68 12.39 -11.81
N ARG A 129 4.83 11.86 -12.18
CA ARG A 129 4.88 10.52 -12.81
C ARG A 129 4.53 9.43 -11.81
N HIS A 130 4.11 8.28 -12.35
CA HIS A 130 3.82 7.12 -11.51
C HIS A 130 5.11 6.65 -10.80
N PRO A 131 5.10 6.44 -9.44
CA PRO A 131 6.30 6.02 -8.70
C PRO A 131 6.81 4.64 -9.10
N LEU A 132 5.92 3.71 -9.43
CA LEU A 132 6.31 2.36 -9.85
C LEU A 132 6.91 2.38 -11.26
N GLN A 133 8.15 1.89 -11.37
CA GLN A 133 8.95 1.97 -12.59
C GLN A 133 8.27 1.33 -13.81
N HIS A 134 7.57 0.21 -13.63
CA HIS A 134 6.90 -0.52 -14.70
C HIS A 134 5.62 0.15 -15.23
N LEU A 135 5.05 1.11 -14.48
CA LEU A 135 3.88 1.91 -14.90
C LEU A 135 4.29 3.30 -15.39
N ARG A 136 5.46 3.77 -14.96
CA ARG A 136 5.96 5.12 -15.22
C ARG A 136 6.09 5.42 -16.72
N GLY A 137 5.45 6.48 -17.16
CA GLY A 137 5.48 6.96 -18.55
C GLY A 137 4.54 6.23 -19.50
N ASN A 138 3.91 5.14 -19.09
CA ASN A 138 3.05 4.35 -19.98
C ASN A 138 1.76 5.08 -20.34
N ALA A 139 1.06 5.63 -19.36
CA ALA A 139 -0.19 6.36 -19.61
C ALA A 139 0.07 7.67 -20.37
N VAL A 140 1.11 8.40 -20.01
CA VAL A 140 1.53 9.62 -20.73
C VAL A 140 1.82 9.31 -22.20
N ARG A 141 2.57 8.25 -22.48
CA ARG A 141 2.88 7.80 -23.84
C ARG A 141 1.61 7.38 -24.58
N ALA A 142 0.73 6.61 -23.96
CA ALA A 142 -0.53 6.18 -24.55
C ALA A 142 -1.42 7.37 -24.93
N LEU A 143 -1.59 8.35 -24.04
CA LEU A 143 -2.38 9.56 -24.30
C LEU A 143 -1.76 10.41 -25.43
N ARG A 144 -0.44 10.64 -25.42
CA ARG A 144 0.27 11.38 -26.48
C ARG A 144 0.16 10.69 -27.84
N ASN A 145 0.27 9.37 -27.91
CA ASN A 145 0.11 8.59 -29.13
C ASN A 145 -1.30 8.69 -29.74
N GLN A 146 -2.31 8.96 -28.90
CA GLN A 146 -3.69 9.20 -29.33
C GLN A 146 -3.96 10.68 -29.66
N GLY A 147 -2.92 11.53 -29.71
CA GLY A 147 -3.00 12.92 -30.11
C GLY A 147 -3.45 13.90 -29.03
N LEU A 148 -3.48 13.50 -27.75
CA LEU A 148 -3.75 14.42 -26.65
C LEU A 148 -2.50 15.24 -26.32
N HIS A 149 -2.74 16.51 -25.98
CA HIS A 149 -1.68 17.34 -25.40
C HIS A 149 -1.50 16.97 -23.93
N VAL A 150 -0.32 16.50 -23.54
CA VAL A 150 -0.04 16.07 -22.17
C VAL A 150 1.16 16.83 -21.64
N ASP A 151 0.93 17.59 -20.56
CA ASP A 151 1.95 18.34 -19.83
C ASP A 151 2.22 17.70 -18.46
N LEU A 152 3.48 17.57 -18.09
CA LEU A 152 3.92 17.12 -16.77
C LEU A 152 4.53 18.31 -16.00
N LEU A 153 4.15 18.41 -14.73
CA LEU A 153 4.75 19.37 -13.81
C LEU A 153 6.22 18.98 -13.56
N GLY A 154 7.08 20.00 -13.56
CA GLY A 154 8.51 19.84 -13.38
C GLY A 154 9.28 19.41 -14.64
N GLU A 155 8.58 18.98 -15.70
CA GLU A 155 9.17 18.61 -17.00
C GLU A 155 8.75 19.61 -18.09
N ASP A 156 7.48 19.63 -18.44
CA ASP A 156 6.92 20.49 -19.50
C ASP A 156 6.49 21.86 -18.93
N LEU A 157 6.07 21.90 -17.67
CA LEU A 157 5.66 23.12 -16.97
C LEU A 157 6.58 23.36 -15.76
N THR A 158 7.22 24.54 -15.73
CA THR A 158 8.17 24.92 -14.66
C THR A 158 7.87 26.34 -14.17
N SER A 159 7.73 26.52 -12.88
CA SER A 159 7.69 27.79 -12.14
C SER A 159 7.56 27.49 -10.66
N ASN A 160 7.85 28.43 -9.77
CA ASN A 160 7.70 28.24 -8.33
C ASN A 160 6.29 27.78 -7.94
N LEU A 161 5.23 28.29 -8.61
CA LEU A 161 3.85 27.87 -8.34
C LEU A 161 3.58 26.43 -8.78
N ILE A 162 4.22 26.00 -9.85
CA ILE A 162 4.15 24.62 -10.37
C ILE A 162 4.91 23.67 -9.45
N GLU A 163 6.11 24.04 -8.99
CA GLU A 163 6.91 23.28 -8.04
C GLU A 163 6.15 23.05 -6.72
N ASP A 164 5.52 24.11 -6.18
CA ASP A 164 4.67 23.98 -4.99
C ASP A 164 3.49 23.03 -5.21
N ALA A 165 2.82 23.10 -6.39
CA ALA A 165 1.72 22.21 -6.70
C ALA A 165 2.17 20.75 -6.90
N GLN A 166 3.32 20.54 -7.53
CA GLN A 166 3.96 19.24 -7.67
C GLN A 166 4.31 18.64 -6.30
N LYS A 167 4.84 19.46 -5.40
CA LYS A 167 5.15 19.03 -4.04
C LYS A 167 3.92 18.51 -3.30
N GLU A 168 2.74 19.13 -3.46
CA GLU A 168 1.50 18.60 -2.88
C GLU A 168 1.14 17.23 -3.45
N CYS A 169 1.34 17.00 -4.75
CA CYS A 169 1.14 15.69 -5.37
C CYS A 169 2.09 14.61 -4.82
N LEU A 170 3.37 14.97 -4.63
CA LEU A 170 4.38 14.09 -4.03
C LEU A 170 4.02 13.74 -2.58
N LEU A 171 3.58 14.71 -1.78
CA LEU A 171 3.22 14.50 -0.38
C LEU A 171 2.03 13.57 -0.21
N VAL A 172 1.01 13.68 -1.06
CA VAL A 172 -0.17 12.80 -1.03
C VAL A 172 0.21 11.35 -1.37
N ASN A 173 1.21 11.15 -2.24
CA ASN A 173 1.69 9.84 -2.65
C ASN A 173 3.05 9.44 -2.02
N ALA A 174 3.49 10.15 -0.98
CA ALA A 174 4.70 9.80 -0.24
C ALA A 174 4.77 8.32 0.20
N PRO A 175 3.67 7.68 0.64
CA PRO A 175 3.69 6.27 0.97
C PRO A 175 4.11 5.38 -0.20
N LEU A 176 3.58 5.60 -1.40
CA LEU A 176 3.96 4.82 -2.56
C LEU A 176 5.37 5.15 -3.06
N ILE A 177 5.80 6.42 -2.98
CA ILE A 177 7.15 6.84 -3.34
C ILE A 177 8.20 6.14 -2.46
N CYS A 178 8.02 6.19 -1.13
CA CYS A 178 8.92 5.52 -0.19
C CYS A 178 8.93 4.01 -0.41
N ARG A 179 7.77 3.41 -0.61
CA ARG A 179 7.67 1.98 -0.91
C ARG A 179 8.45 1.62 -2.18
N ALA A 180 8.29 2.38 -3.25
CA ALA A 180 8.93 2.11 -4.54
C ALA A 180 10.46 2.30 -4.50
N ALA A 181 10.93 3.31 -3.77
CA ALA A 181 12.35 3.69 -3.76
C ALA A 181 13.16 3.05 -2.62
N LEU A 182 12.55 2.94 -1.42
CA LEU A 182 13.27 2.54 -0.19
C LEU A 182 12.96 1.11 0.27
N ARG A 183 11.97 0.45 -0.33
CA ARG A 183 11.49 -0.89 0.04
C ARG A 183 11.03 -1.00 1.50
N VAL A 184 10.50 0.08 2.06
CA VAL A 184 9.88 0.14 3.39
C VAL A 184 8.59 0.95 3.32
N PRO A 185 7.60 0.69 4.20
CA PRO A 185 6.43 1.53 4.33
C PRO A 185 6.81 2.95 4.76
N PHE A 186 6.06 3.94 4.28
CA PHE A 186 6.18 5.31 4.78
C PHE A 186 5.84 5.34 6.27
N SER A 187 6.82 5.66 7.09
CA SER A 187 6.71 5.61 8.54
C SER A 187 6.65 7.01 9.14
N VAL A 188 5.62 7.23 9.94
CA VAL A 188 5.37 8.48 10.65
C VAL A 188 5.52 8.24 12.14
N LEU A 189 6.44 8.92 12.79
CA LEU A 189 6.58 8.92 14.24
C LEU A 189 5.68 10.01 14.85
N LYS A 190 4.75 9.59 15.71
CA LYS A 190 3.88 10.50 16.42
C LYS A 190 4.10 10.40 17.92
N TYR A 191 4.27 11.53 18.55
CA TYR A 191 4.28 11.63 20.00
C TYR A 191 3.56 12.89 20.51
N ALA A 192 3.16 12.87 21.78
CA ALA A 192 2.69 14.05 22.50
C ALA A 192 3.59 14.29 23.71
N MET A 193 4.05 15.51 23.87
CA MET A 193 4.94 15.88 24.97
C MET A 193 4.48 17.18 25.64
N THR A 194 4.97 17.37 26.85
CA THR A 194 4.87 18.64 27.58
C THR A 194 5.84 19.67 26.98
N LEU A 195 5.70 20.94 27.33
CA LEU A 195 6.59 22.03 26.88
C LEU A 195 8.05 21.80 27.30
N ASP A 196 8.27 21.13 28.43
CA ASP A 196 9.59 20.69 28.92
C ASP A 196 10.03 19.31 28.41
N GLY A 197 9.43 18.83 27.31
CA GLY A 197 9.89 17.67 26.55
C GLY A 197 9.62 16.30 27.19
N LYS A 198 8.56 16.14 27.99
CA LYS A 198 8.24 14.88 28.67
C LYS A 198 7.01 14.20 28.09
N ILE A 199 7.09 12.87 27.90
CA ILE A 199 5.97 12.03 27.41
C ILE A 199 5.23 11.31 28.55
N ALA A 200 5.73 11.39 29.76
CA ALA A 200 5.11 10.87 30.97
C ALA A 200 5.73 11.51 32.21
N ALA A 201 5.07 11.41 33.35
CA ALA A 201 5.66 11.66 34.65
C ALA A 201 6.75 10.64 34.99
N THR A 202 7.56 10.89 36.01
CA THR A 202 8.59 9.94 36.51
C THR A 202 8.01 8.59 36.89
N THR A 203 6.75 8.55 37.34
CA THR A 203 6.00 7.31 37.64
C THR A 203 5.58 6.53 36.40
N GLY A 204 5.72 7.12 35.22
CA GLY A 204 5.24 6.56 33.97
C GLY A 204 3.80 6.92 33.61
N HIS A 205 3.11 7.73 34.43
CA HIS A 205 1.75 8.18 34.11
C HIS A 205 1.78 9.18 32.95
N ALA A 206 1.11 8.82 31.84
CA ALA A 206 1.12 9.56 30.56
C ALA A 206 -0.27 10.07 30.12
N SER A 207 -1.30 9.91 30.97
CA SER A 207 -2.67 10.29 30.59
C SER A 207 -2.82 11.80 30.44
N TRP A 208 -3.52 12.21 29.37
CA TRP A 208 -3.97 13.58 29.18
C TRP A 208 -2.85 14.64 28.97
N ILE A 209 -1.74 14.26 28.33
CA ILE A 209 -0.72 15.23 27.94
C ILE A 209 -1.31 16.23 26.96
N SER A 210 -1.79 15.74 25.81
CA SER A 210 -2.39 16.57 24.77
C SER A 210 -3.90 16.79 24.97
N CYS A 211 -4.44 17.82 24.33
CA CYS A 211 -5.85 18.20 24.37
C CYS A 211 -6.75 17.22 23.60
N LYS A 212 -8.07 17.41 23.68
CA LYS A 212 -9.04 16.58 22.97
C LYS A 212 -8.92 16.70 21.44
N GLN A 213 -8.68 17.91 20.93
CA GLN A 213 -8.53 18.17 19.50
C GLN A 213 -7.30 17.44 18.95
N SER A 214 -6.17 17.50 19.63
CA SER A 214 -4.96 16.75 19.26
C SER A 214 -5.21 15.25 19.23
N ARG A 215 -5.93 14.71 20.21
CA ARG A 215 -6.29 13.28 20.21
C ARG A 215 -7.23 12.89 19.08
N ASN A 216 -8.16 13.76 18.68
CA ASN A 216 -9.01 13.51 17.52
C ASN A 216 -8.17 13.43 16.24
N LEU A 217 -7.21 14.35 16.07
CA LEU A 217 -6.30 14.28 14.92
C LEU A 217 -5.46 12.99 14.91
N VAL A 218 -5.07 12.47 16.07
CA VAL A 218 -4.38 11.16 16.15
C VAL A 218 -5.29 10.02 15.69
N PHE A 219 -6.59 10.07 15.96
CA PHE A 219 -7.53 9.06 15.43
C PHE A 219 -7.66 9.15 13.90
N GLU A 220 -7.60 10.34 13.32
CA GLU A 220 -7.55 10.53 11.87
C GLU A 220 -6.25 9.99 11.30
N LEU A 221 -5.10 10.27 11.91
CA LEU A 221 -3.79 9.71 11.48
C LEU A 221 -3.80 8.17 11.50
N ARG A 222 -4.41 7.55 12.51
CA ARG A 222 -4.59 6.09 12.54
C ARG A 222 -5.45 5.59 11.39
N GLY A 223 -6.60 6.24 11.14
CA GLY A 223 -7.49 5.90 10.03
C GLY A 223 -6.87 6.09 8.64
N ARG A 224 -5.80 6.85 8.54
CA ARG A 224 -5.03 7.12 7.30
C ARG A 224 -3.79 6.24 7.16
N SER A 225 -3.55 5.34 8.09
CA SER A 225 -2.38 4.45 8.12
C SER A 225 -2.81 2.99 7.99
N ASP A 226 -2.02 2.18 7.30
CA ASP A 226 -2.30 0.74 7.18
C ASP A 226 -2.10 0.01 8.50
N ALA A 227 -1.16 0.48 9.31
CA ALA A 227 -0.91 -0.07 10.63
C ALA A 227 -0.43 0.97 11.64
N VAL A 228 -0.62 0.62 12.92
CA VAL A 228 -0.08 1.36 14.07
C VAL A 228 0.86 0.45 14.84
N ILE A 229 2.10 0.90 15.08
CA ILE A 229 3.11 0.15 15.83
C ILE A 229 3.35 0.75 17.20
N VAL A 230 3.42 -0.11 18.23
CA VAL A 230 3.75 0.25 19.60
C VAL A 230 4.79 -0.69 20.18
N GLY A 231 5.52 -0.23 21.20
CA GLY A 231 6.43 -1.08 21.97
C GLY A 231 5.75 -1.84 23.12
N GLY A 232 6.38 -2.90 23.62
CA GLY A 232 5.87 -3.69 24.74
C GLY A 232 5.62 -2.86 26.01
N ASN A 233 6.40 -1.81 26.28
CA ASN A 233 6.17 -0.92 27.43
C ASN A 233 4.84 -0.17 27.34
N THR A 234 4.44 0.27 26.15
CA THR A 234 3.15 0.91 25.91
C THR A 234 2.00 -0.05 26.19
N VAL A 235 2.13 -1.33 25.80
CA VAL A 235 1.12 -2.36 26.12
C VAL A 235 0.98 -2.57 27.61
N ARG A 236 2.10 -2.67 28.35
CA ARG A 236 2.10 -2.90 29.81
C ARG A 236 1.51 -1.74 30.60
N ARG A 237 1.81 -0.50 30.19
CA ARG A 237 1.45 0.71 30.96
C ARG A 237 0.09 1.26 30.60
N ASP A 238 -0.21 1.34 29.30
CA ASP A 238 -1.35 2.10 28.80
C ASP A 238 -2.52 1.20 28.38
N ASN A 239 -2.28 -0.11 28.18
CA ASN A 239 -3.25 -1.07 27.67
C ASN A 239 -4.12 -0.48 26.54
N PRO A 240 -3.50 0.01 25.46
CA PRO A 240 -4.18 0.78 24.43
C PRO A 240 -5.10 -0.09 23.56
N ARG A 241 -6.07 0.53 22.89
CA ARG A 241 -6.88 -0.13 21.84
C ARG A 241 -6.35 0.10 20.43
N LEU A 242 -5.69 1.23 20.17
CA LEU A 242 -5.11 1.64 18.90
C LEU A 242 -6.11 1.65 17.73
N THR A 243 -7.35 1.97 17.98
CA THR A 243 -8.40 2.05 16.97
C THR A 243 -8.58 3.49 16.45
N ALA A 244 -9.02 3.63 15.21
CA ALA A 244 -9.51 4.90 14.65
C ALA A 244 -10.97 5.07 15.07
N ARG A 245 -11.26 5.91 16.06
CA ARG A 245 -12.57 5.95 16.73
C ARG A 245 -13.67 6.76 16.02
N HIS A 246 -13.43 7.28 14.82
CA HIS A 246 -14.40 8.12 14.11
C HIS A 246 -14.96 7.39 12.90
N GLY A 247 -16.22 6.99 13.04
CA GLY A 247 -17.05 6.20 12.18
C GLY A 247 -16.78 6.23 10.68
N GLY A 248 -16.69 5.05 10.06
CA GLY A 248 -16.61 4.86 8.62
C GLY A 248 -15.21 4.89 8.04
N GLY A 249 -14.16 4.92 8.88
CA GLY A 249 -12.78 4.92 8.45
C GLY A 249 -12.16 3.52 8.36
N HIS A 250 -11.02 3.45 7.70
CA HIS A 250 -10.12 2.30 7.72
C HIS A 250 -9.65 2.03 9.17
N MET A 251 -9.63 0.75 9.57
CA MET A 251 -9.12 0.34 10.86
C MET A 251 -7.70 -0.20 10.68
N PRO A 252 -6.69 0.50 11.21
CA PRO A 252 -5.30 0.11 11.01
C PRO A 252 -4.97 -1.19 11.73
N MET A 253 -4.17 -2.05 11.10
CA MET A 253 -3.57 -3.22 11.76
C MET A 253 -2.77 -2.78 12.98
N ARG A 254 -2.85 -3.52 14.08
CA ARG A 254 -2.09 -3.23 15.30
C ARG A 254 -0.83 -4.07 15.33
N ILE A 255 0.32 -3.43 15.52
CA ILE A 255 1.62 -4.10 15.59
C ILE A 255 2.24 -3.84 16.96
N VAL A 256 2.63 -4.90 17.65
CA VAL A 256 3.38 -4.81 18.90
C VAL A 256 4.80 -5.30 18.67
N MET A 257 5.79 -4.44 18.91
CA MET A 257 7.20 -4.79 18.79
C MET A 257 7.83 -5.00 20.16
N THR A 258 8.35 -6.20 20.45
CA THR A 258 8.92 -6.57 21.74
C THR A 258 9.92 -7.71 21.62
N GLN A 259 11.08 -7.61 22.27
CA GLN A 259 12.12 -8.64 22.21
C GLN A 259 11.76 -9.92 22.97
N THR A 260 11.18 -9.77 24.17
CA THR A 260 11.09 -10.85 25.15
C THR A 260 9.70 -11.47 25.31
N LEU A 261 8.66 -10.85 24.75
CA LEU A 261 7.25 -11.18 25.01
C LEU A 261 6.86 -11.12 26.50
N ASP A 262 7.55 -10.29 27.27
CA ASP A 262 7.13 -9.98 28.64
C ASP A 262 5.95 -8.99 28.57
N LEU A 263 4.76 -9.52 28.32
CA LEU A 263 3.53 -8.78 28.11
C LEU A 263 2.40 -9.35 29.01
N PRO A 264 1.39 -8.54 29.33
CA PRO A 264 0.26 -9.00 30.13
C PRO A 264 -0.59 -10.01 29.33
N GLU A 265 -1.04 -11.06 30.00
CA GLU A 265 -1.91 -12.10 29.40
C GLU A 265 -3.28 -11.56 28.99
N LYS A 266 -3.72 -10.47 29.64
CA LYS A 266 -4.94 -9.74 29.33
C LYS A 266 -4.58 -8.34 28.88
N ALA A 267 -4.86 -8.02 27.62
CA ALA A 267 -4.72 -6.68 27.08
C ALA A 267 -5.78 -6.44 25.98
N ASN A 268 -6.17 -5.18 25.81
CA ASN A 268 -7.11 -4.78 24.75
C ASN A 268 -6.63 -5.15 23.35
N LEU A 269 -5.32 -5.25 23.15
CA LEU A 269 -4.73 -5.61 21.85
C LEU A 269 -4.91 -7.09 21.49
N TRP A 270 -5.26 -7.93 22.46
CA TRP A 270 -5.54 -9.35 22.21
C TRP A 270 -7.01 -9.61 21.86
N ASP A 271 -7.85 -8.59 21.90
CA ASP A 271 -9.22 -8.64 21.37
C ASP A 271 -9.16 -8.42 19.86
N MET A 272 -9.45 -9.49 19.13
CA MET A 272 -9.37 -9.54 17.65
C MET A 272 -10.73 -9.31 16.98
N SER A 273 -11.76 -8.94 17.75
CA SER A 273 -13.14 -8.80 17.24
C SER A 273 -13.30 -7.67 16.22
N GLU A 274 -12.60 -6.55 16.43
CA GLU A 274 -12.68 -5.38 15.55
C GLU A 274 -11.48 -5.26 14.60
N VAL A 275 -10.26 -5.51 15.13
CA VAL A 275 -8.99 -5.27 14.42
C VAL A 275 -8.00 -6.35 14.73
N SER A 276 -7.29 -6.81 13.71
CA SER A 276 -6.21 -7.80 13.86
C SER A 276 -4.97 -7.21 14.53
N THR A 277 -4.24 -8.06 15.27
CA THR A 277 -2.98 -7.71 15.90
C THR A 277 -1.88 -8.66 15.47
N ILE A 278 -0.71 -8.10 15.17
CA ILE A 278 0.53 -8.83 14.92
C ILE A 278 1.51 -8.49 16.02
N VAL A 279 2.14 -9.49 16.59
CA VAL A 279 3.24 -9.31 17.54
C VAL A 279 4.54 -9.72 16.87
N VAL A 280 5.48 -8.78 16.73
CA VAL A 280 6.81 -9.06 16.22
C VAL A 280 7.79 -9.18 17.39
N THR A 281 8.58 -10.24 17.38
CA THR A 281 9.46 -10.59 18.50
C THR A 281 10.75 -11.22 18.05
N GLN A 282 11.72 -11.31 18.96
CA GLN A 282 12.98 -12.01 18.69
C GLN A 282 12.80 -13.51 18.84
N ARG A 283 13.47 -14.30 18.01
CA ARG A 283 13.46 -15.77 18.08
C ARG A 283 13.89 -16.25 19.46
N GLY A 284 13.15 -17.24 19.98
CA GLY A 284 13.38 -17.78 21.31
C GLY A 284 12.66 -17.03 22.44
N ALA A 285 11.90 -15.98 22.13
CA ALA A 285 11.06 -15.32 23.12
C ALA A 285 10.02 -16.28 23.71
N ARG A 286 9.46 -15.94 24.89
CA ARG A 286 8.57 -16.75 25.74
C ARG A 286 7.54 -17.60 24.96
N ARG A 287 7.86 -18.87 24.67
CA ARG A 287 7.03 -19.80 23.87
C ARG A 287 5.63 -20.04 24.44
N SER A 288 5.48 -20.08 25.77
CA SER A 288 4.17 -20.23 26.40
C SER A 288 3.24 -19.06 26.06
N PHE A 289 3.77 -17.86 26.00
CA PHE A 289 3.02 -16.68 25.65
C PHE A 289 2.72 -16.61 24.15
N GLN A 290 3.61 -17.08 23.30
CA GLN A 290 3.32 -17.22 21.85
C GLN A 290 2.12 -18.15 21.61
N LYS A 291 2.06 -19.29 22.30
CA LYS A 291 0.91 -20.21 22.24
C LYS A 291 -0.38 -19.55 22.72
N LEU A 292 -0.32 -18.77 23.79
CA LEU A 292 -1.47 -17.99 24.29
C LEU A 292 -1.95 -16.97 23.24
N LEU A 293 -1.05 -16.22 22.64
CA LEU A 293 -1.39 -15.25 21.58
C LEU A 293 -2.02 -15.96 20.38
N ALA A 294 -1.41 -17.05 19.91
CA ALA A 294 -1.94 -17.84 18.81
C ALA A 294 -3.34 -18.41 19.11
N SER A 295 -3.62 -18.84 20.34
CA SER A 295 -4.95 -19.32 20.75
C SER A 295 -6.02 -18.21 20.70
N LYS A 296 -5.61 -16.94 20.78
CA LYS A 296 -6.48 -15.76 20.62
C LYS A 296 -6.57 -15.25 19.18
N GLY A 297 -5.91 -15.90 18.23
CA GLY A 297 -5.87 -15.48 16.83
C GLY A 297 -4.84 -14.38 16.53
N VAL A 298 -4.01 -14.01 17.50
CA VAL A 298 -2.94 -13.03 17.31
C VAL A 298 -1.79 -13.68 16.55
N GLU A 299 -1.38 -13.07 15.44
CA GLU A 299 -0.21 -13.51 14.66
C GLU A 299 1.08 -13.16 15.40
N VAL A 300 2.01 -14.11 15.52
CA VAL A 300 3.34 -13.88 16.09
C VAL A 300 4.39 -14.13 15.01
N VAL A 301 5.23 -13.13 14.78
CA VAL A 301 6.32 -13.17 13.81
C VAL A 301 7.65 -13.06 14.54
N GLU A 302 8.53 -14.03 14.33
CA GLU A 302 9.85 -14.08 14.96
C GLU A 302 10.94 -13.63 14.00
N PHE A 303 11.85 -12.79 14.50
CA PHE A 303 13.06 -12.35 13.82
C PHE A 303 14.29 -12.90 14.56
N ASP A 304 15.36 -13.24 13.86
CA ASP A 304 16.60 -13.67 14.50
C ASP A 304 17.19 -12.53 15.34
N ILE A 305 17.25 -11.35 14.78
CA ILE A 305 17.59 -10.10 15.48
C ILE A 305 16.42 -9.14 15.25
N LEU A 306 15.74 -8.76 16.32
CA LEU A 306 14.63 -7.83 16.21
C LEU A 306 15.15 -6.40 16.05
N ASN A 307 15.10 -5.86 14.84
CA ASN A 307 15.41 -4.47 14.55
C ASN A 307 14.31 -3.81 13.71
N ALA A 308 14.25 -2.47 13.76
CA ALA A 308 13.18 -1.74 13.11
C ALA A 308 13.24 -1.84 11.57
N ARG A 309 14.42 -1.95 10.98
CA ARG A 309 14.60 -2.02 9.51
C ARG A 309 14.04 -3.32 8.95
N GLU A 310 14.43 -4.46 9.50
CA GLU A 310 13.93 -5.77 9.05
C GLU A 310 12.41 -5.90 9.25
N VAL A 311 11.88 -5.36 10.35
CA VAL A 311 10.43 -5.33 10.58
C VAL A 311 9.72 -4.50 9.51
N MET A 312 10.27 -3.35 9.11
CA MET A 312 9.66 -2.54 8.05
C MET A 312 9.79 -3.20 6.67
N GLU A 313 10.88 -3.85 6.36
CA GLU A 313 11.04 -4.64 5.13
C GLU A 313 10.04 -5.80 5.08
N TYR A 314 9.81 -6.48 6.19
CA TYR A 314 8.78 -7.52 6.30
C TYR A 314 7.37 -6.96 6.00
N PHE A 315 7.01 -5.79 6.55
CA PHE A 315 5.71 -5.17 6.27
C PHE A 315 5.63 -4.60 4.86
N HIS A 316 6.74 -4.12 4.30
CA HIS A 316 6.80 -3.78 2.87
C HIS A 316 6.43 -4.99 2.01
N ASP A 317 7.01 -6.17 2.27
CA ASP A 317 6.73 -7.40 1.52
C ASP A 317 5.28 -7.87 1.70
N ARG A 318 4.63 -7.49 2.80
CA ARG A 318 3.18 -7.72 3.03
C ARG A 318 2.28 -6.66 2.39
N GLY A 319 2.83 -5.67 1.68
CA GLY A 319 2.07 -4.69 0.93
C GLY A 319 1.66 -3.43 1.68
N TYR A 320 2.16 -3.22 2.89
CA TYR A 320 1.85 -2.00 3.64
C TYR A 320 2.50 -0.79 2.98
N LEU A 321 1.73 0.30 2.82
CA LEU A 321 2.22 1.58 2.32
C LEU A 321 2.63 2.53 3.44
N SER A 322 1.91 2.50 4.56
CA SER A 322 2.09 3.48 5.63
C SER A 322 1.96 2.86 7.02
N ILE A 323 2.83 3.27 7.94
CA ILE A 323 2.82 2.83 9.35
C ILE A 323 2.95 4.03 10.28
N LEU A 324 2.04 4.14 11.24
CA LEU A 324 2.09 5.13 12.30
C LEU A 324 2.80 4.54 13.53
N TRP A 325 3.88 5.16 13.97
CA TRP A 325 4.63 4.77 15.17
C TRP A 325 4.14 5.58 16.35
N GLU A 326 3.48 4.92 17.29
CA GLU A 326 3.04 5.48 18.56
C GLU A 326 3.78 4.80 19.71
N CYS A 327 5.08 5.02 19.81
CA CYS A 327 5.96 4.28 20.70
C CYS A 327 6.69 5.20 21.68
N GLY A 328 7.25 4.60 22.74
CA GLY A 328 8.09 5.29 23.71
C GLY A 328 9.50 5.56 23.16
N GLY A 329 10.24 6.42 23.86
CA GLY A 329 11.53 6.94 23.39
C GLY A 329 12.56 5.91 22.98
N THR A 330 12.65 4.78 23.66
CA THR A 330 13.61 3.68 23.32
C THR A 330 13.36 3.12 21.93
N LEU A 331 12.10 2.79 21.62
CA LEU A 331 11.75 2.25 20.29
C LEU A 331 11.80 3.34 19.22
N ALA A 332 11.43 4.58 19.57
CA ALA A 332 11.55 5.72 18.66
C ALA A 332 13.01 5.98 18.26
N ALA A 333 13.95 5.95 19.23
CA ALA A 333 15.38 6.09 18.95
C ALA A 333 15.89 4.97 18.02
N SER A 334 15.54 3.72 18.29
CA SER A 334 15.90 2.58 17.43
C SER A 334 15.36 2.74 16.01
N ALA A 335 14.11 3.16 15.85
CA ALA A 335 13.50 3.36 14.55
C ALA A 335 14.13 4.52 13.76
N ILE A 336 14.45 5.63 14.44
CA ILE A 336 15.17 6.78 13.84
C ILE A 336 16.57 6.36 13.42
N SER A 337 17.34 5.70 14.29
CA SER A 337 18.71 5.25 14.00
C SER A 337 18.76 4.21 12.87
N SER A 338 17.69 3.43 12.68
CA SER A 338 17.56 2.49 11.56
C SER A 338 17.14 3.16 10.25
N GLY A 339 16.92 4.48 10.23
CA GLY A 339 16.52 5.24 9.04
C GLY A 339 15.13 4.90 8.50
N VAL A 340 14.24 4.34 9.34
CA VAL A 340 12.90 3.93 8.89
C VAL A 340 11.82 4.97 9.17
N ILE A 341 12.11 6.01 9.96
CA ILE A 341 11.17 7.13 10.19
C ILE A 341 11.38 8.20 9.14
N HIS A 342 10.33 8.52 8.40
CA HIS A 342 10.35 9.52 7.33
C HIS A 342 9.82 10.86 7.80
N LYS A 343 8.75 10.86 8.62
CA LYS A 343 8.08 12.08 9.07
C LYS A 343 7.77 12.02 10.56
N VAL A 344 7.78 13.19 11.20
CA VAL A 344 7.46 13.35 12.63
C VAL A 344 6.21 14.21 12.79
N TYR A 345 5.34 13.84 13.71
CA TYR A 345 4.23 14.63 14.25
C TYR A 345 4.43 14.79 15.77
N ALA A 346 4.90 15.94 16.20
CA ALA A 346 5.14 16.28 17.60
C ALA A 346 4.04 17.22 18.13
N PHE A 347 3.18 16.71 19.00
CA PHE A 347 2.18 17.50 19.70
C PHE A 347 2.80 18.04 20.99
N VAL A 348 3.00 19.36 21.06
CA VAL A 348 3.57 20.04 22.24
C VAL A 348 2.44 20.69 23.03
N ALA A 349 2.17 20.16 24.21
CA ALA A 349 1.16 20.70 25.10
C ALA A 349 1.75 21.82 25.96
N PRO A 350 0.99 22.91 26.26
CA PRO A 350 1.44 24.01 27.13
C PRO A 350 1.40 23.57 28.61
N LYS A 351 2.16 22.54 28.96
CA LYS A 351 2.27 21.95 30.29
C LYS A 351 3.74 21.75 30.63
N ILE A 352 4.05 21.84 31.92
CA ILE A 352 5.37 21.52 32.46
C ILE A 352 5.16 20.50 33.58
N ILE A 353 5.90 19.39 33.55
CA ILE A 353 5.81 18.36 34.57
C ILE A 353 7.14 18.15 35.30
N GLY A 354 8.27 18.45 34.68
CA GLY A 354 9.61 18.26 35.25
C GLY A 354 9.97 16.78 35.45
N GLY A 355 10.91 16.55 36.34
CA GLY A 355 11.38 15.21 36.71
C GLY A 355 12.63 14.76 35.94
N LYS A 356 13.74 14.55 36.68
CA LYS A 356 15.03 14.14 36.10
C LYS A 356 14.92 12.85 35.29
N ASN A 357 14.13 11.90 35.77
CA ASN A 357 13.94 10.57 35.14
C ASN A 357 12.63 10.45 34.37
N ALA A 358 11.92 11.56 34.14
CA ALA A 358 10.73 11.55 33.29
C ALA A 358 11.13 11.31 31.84
N PRO A 359 10.47 10.36 31.10
CA PRO A 359 10.91 9.94 29.78
C PRO A 359 10.70 11.04 28.72
N SER A 360 11.64 11.13 27.79
CA SER A 360 11.57 11.96 26.58
C SER A 360 10.95 11.17 25.41
N PRO A 361 10.43 11.86 24.36
CA PRO A 361 9.83 11.21 23.19
C PRO A 361 10.82 10.40 22.36
N VAL A 362 12.09 10.77 22.35
CA VAL A 362 13.18 10.06 21.69
C VAL A 362 14.23 9.73 22.74
N GLY A 363 14.69 8.49 22.76
CA GLY A 363 15.77 8.03 23.63
C GLY A 363 17.14 8.45 23.12
N ASP A 364 18.16 7.75 23.57
CA ASP A 364 19.54 8.02 23.18
C ASP A 364 19.78 7.65 21.70
N LEU A 365 20.25 8.60 20.91
CA LEU A 365 20.67 8.45 19.53
C LEU A 365 22.21 8.38 19.39
N GLY A 366 22.95 8.42 20.50
CA GLY A 366 24.41 8.43 20.51
C GLY A 366 25.06 9.75 20.04
N MET A 367 24.26 10.82 19.93
CA MET A 367 24.76 12.15 19.51
C MET A 367 25.42 12.87 20.70
N VAL A 368 26.63 13.35 20.53
CA VAL A 368 27.40 14.00 21.60
C VAL A 368 27.49 15.54 21.43
N GLU A 369 27.17 16.06 20.24
CA GLU A 369 27.20 17.47 19.92
C GLU A 369 25.91 17.93 19.25
N MET A 370 25.51 19.18 19.50
CA MET A 370 24.33 19.77 18.85
C MET A 370 24.44 19.86 17.31
N SER A 371 25.65 19.93 16.79
CA SER A 371 25.92 19.86 15.34
C SER A 371 25.48 18.57 14.67
N GLN A 372 25.35 17.48 15.43
CA GLN A 372 24.87 16.17 14.98
C GLN A 372 23.35 16.05 15.03
N ALA A 373 22.64 17.04 15.59
CA ALA A 373 21.19 16.99 15.74
C ALA A 373 20.49 16.87 14.40
N LEU A 374 19.46 16.03 14.33
CA LEU A 374 18.63 15.87 13.15
C LEU A 374 17.73 17.08 12.97
N ASN A 375 17.85 17.74 11.82
CA ASN A 375 16.99 18.86 11.45
C ASN A 375 15.77 18.33 10.69
N LEU A 376 14.58 18.80 11.04
CA LEU A 376 13.39 18.53 10.27
C LEU A 376 13.37 19.37 8.98
N ILE A 377 12.94 18.77 7.91
CA ILE A 377 12.77 19.40 6.59
C ILE A 377 11.27 19.67 6.38
N ASP A 378 10.93 20.71 5.64
CA ASP A 378 9.55 21.10 5.34
C ASP A 378 8.68 21.21 6.59
N VAL A 379 9.18 21.94 7.56
CA VAL A 379 8.54 22.06 8.87
C VAL A 379 7.24 22.86 8.76
N CYS A 380 6.18 22.28 9.29
CA CYS A 380 4.88 22.94 9.44
C CYS A 380 4.54 23.10 10.93
N TYR A 381 3.99 24.26 11.28
CA TYR A 381 3.52 24.60 12.61
C TYR A 381 2.01 24.84 12.57
N GLU A 382 1.26 24.09 13.37
CA GLU A 382 -0.19 24.20 13.42
C GLU A 382 -0.66 24.29 14.87
N GLN A 383 -1.53 25.25 15.18
CA GLN A 383 -2.18 25.31 16.48
C GLN A 383 -3.40 24.38 16.50
N VAL A 384 -3.40 23.38 17.39
CA VAL A 384 -4.46 22.40 17.57
C VAL A 384 -5.09 22.56 18.95
N GLY A 385 -6.10 23.40 19.05
CA GLY A 385 -6.64 23.83 20.34
C GLY A 385 -5.59 24.59 21.14
N PRO A 386 -5.28 24.22 22.39
CA PRO A 386 -4.18 24.80 23.16
C PRO A 386 -2.80 24.26 22.80
N ASP A 387 -2.72 23.11 22.11
CA ASP A 387 -1.45 22.47 21.78
C ASP A 387 -0.85 23.03 20.48
N MET A 388 0.46 22.90 20.32
CA MET A 388 1.16 23.15 19.06
C MET A 388 1.54 21.83 18.40
N LEU A 389 1.12 21.63 17.18
CA LEU A 389 1.62 20.54 16.34
C LEU A 389 2.79 21.03 15.51
N ILE A 390 3.93 20.37 15.65
CA ILE A 390 5.11 20.53 14.81
C ILE A 390 5.25 19.28 13.96
N SER A 391 5.26 19.43 12.65
CA SER A 391 5.48 18.31 11.75
C SER A 391 6.57 18.62 10.73
N GLY A 392 7.31 17.59 10.31
CA GLY A 392 8.37 17.74 9.33
C GLY A 392 8.97 16.39 8.96
N PHE A 393 9.75 16.36 7.89
CA PHE A 393 10.45 15.18 7.44
C PHE A 393 11.82 15.07 8.09
N LEU A 394 12.25 13.85 8.44
CA LEU A 394 13.62 13.56 8.89
C LEU A 394 14.59 13.40 7.73
N GLN A 395 14.07 13.07 6.56
CA GLN A 395 14.82 12.93 5.32
C GLN A 395 13.94 13.39 4.15
N PRO A 396 14.51 13.92 3.06
CA PRO A 396 13.72 14.29 1.89
C PRO A 396 13.01 13.06 1.33
N LEU A 397 11.88 13.28 0.64
CA LEU A 397 11.29 12.22 -0.15
C LEU A 397 12.30 11.77 -1.22
N PRO A 398 12.38 10.46 -1.51
CA PRO A 398 13.28 9.97 -2.54
C PRO A 398 13.02 10.65 -3.88
N ASP A 399 14.09 11.06 -4.55
CA ASP A 399 13.99 11.56 -5.92
C ASP A 399 13.45 10.46 -6.84
N MET A 400 12.43 10.81 -7.59
CA MET A 400 11.95 9.96 -8.66
C MET A 400 12.96 10.04 -9.80
N VAL A 401 13.70 8.94 -10.04
CA VAL A 401 14.66 8.90 -11.16
C VAL A 401 13.95 9.32 -12.44
N PRO A 402 14.42 10.36 -13.15
CA PRO A 402 13.83 10.77 -14.42
C PRO A 402 13.79 9.57 -15.36
N VAL A 403 12.67 9.36 -16.05
CA VAL A 403 12.67 8.48 -17.22
C VAL A 403 13.49 9.21 -18.27
N ILE A 404 14.71 8.75 -18.50
CA ILE A 404 15.41 9.11 -19.73
C ILE A 404 14.56 8.51 -20.84
N PRO A 405 13.92 9.29 -21.73
CA PRO A 405 13.24 8.72 -22.86
C PRO A 405 14.28 7.98 -23.67
N SER A 406 14.26 6.63 -23.64
CA SER A 406 14.96 5.87 -24.67
C SER A 406 14.28 6.21 -25.99
N PRO A 407 14.96 6.83 -26.96
CA PRO A 407 14.43 6.95 -28.30
C PRO A 407 14.33 5.53 -28.82
N ASP A 408 13.13 5.07 -29.10
CA ASP A 408 12.83 3.77 -29.71
C ASP A 408 13.08 2.52 -28.84
N GLU A 409 12.43 2.40 -27.69
CA GLU A 409 12.11 1.06 -27.18
C GLU A 409 10.82 0.53 -27.84
N THR A 410 10.89 0.23 -29.12
CA THR A 410 10.41 -1.06 -29.59
C THR A 410 11.23 -2.09 -28.83
N PHE A 411 10.59 -2.98 -28.08
CA PHE A 411 11.20 -4.14 -27.43
C PHE A 411 11.77 -5.06 -28.53
N VAL A 412 12.89 -4.67 -29.10
CA VAL A 412 13.75 -5.55 -29.88
C VAL A 412 14.61 -6.22 -28.82
N ALA A 413 14.41 -7.51 -28.64
CA ALA A 413 15.31 -8.34 -27.85
C ALA A 413 16.74 -7.98 -28.28
N ASP A 414 17.53 -7.47 -27.33
CA ASP A 414 18.93 -7.10 -27.57
C ASP A 414 19.67 -8.35 -28.09
N PRO A 415 20.11 -8.37 -29.35
CA PRO A 415 20.78 -9.55 -29.92
C PRO A 415 22.15 -9.81 -29.30
N THR A 416 22.63 -8.94 -28.40
CA THR A 416 23.89 -9.11 -27.68
C THR A 416 23.74 -9.87 -26.35
N VAL A 417 22.49 -10.12 -25.88
CA VAL A 417 22.26 -10.97 -24.70
C VAL A 417 22.41 -12.41 -25.14
N SER A 418 23.39 -13.08 -24.58
CA SER A 418 23.63 -14.51 -24.79
C SER A 418 22.34 -15.30 -24.59
N PRO A 419 21.94 -16.20 -25.52
CA PRO A 419 20.77 -17.05 -25.33
C PRO A 419 20.85 -18.00 -24.13
N TYR A 420 21.97 -17.97 -23.40
CA TYR A 420 22.22 -18.75 -22.18
C TYR A 420 22.05 -17.95 -20.89
N ASP A 421 21.84 -16.62 -20.93
CA ASP A 421 21.51 -15.83 -19.76
C ASP A 421 19.98 -15.80 -19.56
N SER A 422 19.45 -16.83 -18.91
CA SER A 422 18.05 -16.90 -18.53
C SER A 422 17.74 -15.76 -17.56
N ARG A 423 17.00 -14.75 -17.99
CA ARG A 423 16.47 -13.74 -17.08
C ARG A 423 15.54 -14.41 -16.09
N ILE A 424 15.76 -14.20 -14.79
CA ILE A 424 14.81 -14.62 -13.75
C ILE A 424 13.85 -13.45 -13.50
N ILE A 425 12.57 -13.70 -13.68
CA ILE A 425 11.50 -12.75 -13.38
C ILE A 425 10.82 -13.23 -12.11
N PHE A 426 10.96 -12.44 -11.05
CA PHE A 426 10.27 -12.65 -9.79
C PHE A 426 8.92 -11.94 -9.80
N PHE A 427 7.88 -12.63 -9.34
CA PHE A 427 6.56 -12.06 -9.07
C PHE A 427 6.04 -12.58 -7.73
N TYR A 428 5.29 -11.78 -7.01
CA TYR A 428 4.70 -12.21 -5.74
C TYR A 428 3.41 -11.44 -5.41
N LYS A 429 3.51 -10.14 -5.16
CA LYS A 429 2.35 -9.32 -4.81
C LYS A 429 1.61 -8.86 -6.06
N THR A 430 0.29 -8.74 -5.93
CA THR A 430 -0.58 -8.35 -7.05
C THR A 430 -0.24 -6.99 -7.66
N TRP A 431 0.43 -6.13 -6.91
CA TRP A 431 0.92 -4.81 -7.34
C TRP A 431 2.38 -4.79 -7.84
N ASP A 432 3.08 -5.93 -7.82
CA ASP A 432 4.41 -6.03 -8.42
C ASP A 432 4.32 -5.96 -9.96
N PRO A 433 5.42 -5.70 -10.68
CA PRO A 433 5.42 -5.60 -12.14
C PRO A 433 4.74 -6.76 -12.87
N TYR A 434 4.92 -7.97 -12.33
CA TYR A 434 4.28 -9.19 -12.82
C TYR A 434 3.29 -9.75 -11.80
N GLY A 435 2.75 -8.91 -10.94
CA GLY A 435 1.81 -9.29 -9.89
C GLY A 435 0.53 -9.93 -10.41
N ALA A 436 0.14 -9.59 -11.63
CA ALA A 436 -0.97 -10.24 -12.32
C ALA A 436 -0.74 -11.74 -12.57
N PHE A 437 0.48 -12.25 -12.48
CA PHE A 437 0.79 -13.68 -12.59
C PHE A 437 0.35 -14.46 -11.33
N SER A 438 0.23 -13.80 -10.19
CA SER A 438 -0.24 -14.41 -8.96
C SER A 438 -1.68 -14.93 -9.11
N ASN A 439 -1.96 -16.08 -8.48
CA ASN A 439 -3.32 -16.61 -8.31
C ASN A 439 -4.19 -15.71 -7.43
N PHE A 440 -3.58 -14.85 -6.62
CA PHE A 440 -4.25 -13.82 -5.81
C PHE A 440 -4.65 -12.57 -6.60
N SER A 441 -4.25 -12.42 -7.86
CA SER A 441 -4.66 -11.25 -8.63
C SER A 441 -6.17 -11.23 -8.84
N PRO A 442 -6.84 -10.09 -8.63
CA PRO A 442 -8.31 -9.99 -8.65
C PRO A 442 -8.86 -9.93 -10.08
N HIS A 443 -8.58 -10.97 -10.85
CA HIS A 443 -9.09 -11.17 -12.20
C HIS A 443 -10.14 -12.28 -12.16
N PRO A 444 -11.45 -11.96 -12.29
CA PRO A 444 -12.51 -12.96 -12.32
C PRO A 444 -12.35 -13.94 -13.47
N ILE A 445 -12.61 -15.20 -13.20
CA ILE A 445 -12.59 -16.27 -14.19
C ILE A 445 -13.96 -16.95 -14.28
N GLN A 446 -14.30 -17.46 -15.47
CA GLN A 446 -15.52 -18.22 -15.69
C GLN A 446 -15.14 -19.67 -15.97
N MET A 447 -15.54 -20.56 -15.09
CA MET A 447 -15.20 -21.98 -15.16
C MET A 447 -16.47 -22.82 -15.20
N PRO A 448 -16.52 -23.88 -16.02
CA PRO A 448 -17.67 -24.78 -16.03
C PRO A 448 -17.75 -25.57 -14.71
N ASP A 449 -18.95 -25.73 -14.20
CA ASP A 449 -19.26 -26.65 -13.11
C ASP A 449 -19.47 -28.09 -13.61
N GLU A 450 -19.89 -28.97 -12.71
CA GLU A 450 -20.15 -30.39 -13.03
C GLU A 450 -21.28 -30.60 -14.04
N ASN A 451 -22.18 -29.64 -14.18
CA ASN A 451 -23.31 -29.65 -15.12
C ASN A 451 -22.95 -29.02 -16.46
N GLY A 452 -21.77 -28.38 -16.55
CA GLY A 452 -21.33 -27.62 -17.73
C GLY A 452 -21.78 -26.16 -17.72
N ASP A 453 -22.43 -25.71 -16.66
CA ASP A 453 -22.80 -24.30 -16.48
C ASP A 453 -21.60 -23.47 -16.03
N TYR A 454 -21.47 -22.25 -16.60
CA TYR A 454 -20.34 -21.39 -16.28
C TYR A 454 -20.58 -20.63 -14.97
N VAL A 455 -19.70 -20.86 -14.00
CA VAL A 455 -19.66 -20.19 -12.71
C VAL A 455 -18.54 -19.15 -12.68
N THR A 456 -18.85 -17.94 -12.25
CA THR A 456 -17.86 -16.87 -12.08
C THR A 456 -17.19 -16.97 -10.72
N TRP A 457 -15.86 -16.98 -10.73
CA TRP A 457 -15.00 -16.95 -9.55
C TRP A 457 -14.20 -15.65 -9.54
N MET A 458 -14.15 -14.96 -8.42
CA MET A 458 -13.56 -13.60 -8.32
C MET A 458 -12.02 -13.59 -8.49
N SER A 459 -11.37 -14.74 -8.41
CA SER A 459 -9.95 -14.94 -8.74
C SER A 459 -9.64 -16.43 -8.90
N VAL A 460 -8.44 -16.72 -9.40
CA VAL A 460 -7.88 -18.08 -9.43
C VAL A 460 -7.82 -18.71 -8.03
N GLU A 461 -7.50 -17.90 -7.01
CA GLU A 461 -7.43 -18.38 -5.62
C GLU A 461 -8.79 -18.82 -5.09
N HIS A 462 -9.87 -18.08 -5.36
CA HIS A 462 -11.24 -18.52 -4.98
C HIS A 462 -11.57 -19.88 -5.56
N TYR A 463 -11.34 -20.05 -6.86
CA TYR A 463 -11.56 -21.33 -7.54
C TYR A 463 -10.72 -22.45 -6.92
N TYR A 464 -9.43 -22.21 -6.71
CA TYR A 464 -8.51 -23.19 -6.15
C TYR A 464 -8.90 -23.63 -4.73
N GLN A 465 -9.24 -22.67 -3.86
CA GLN A 465 -9.62 -22.99 -2.48
C GLN A 465 -10.96 -23.72 -2.39
N ALA A 466 -11.93 -23.35 -3.21
CA ALA A 466 -13.23 -24.02 -3.25
C ALA A 466 -13.12 -25.48 -3.71
N HIS A 467 -12.24 -25.77 -4.68
CA HIS A 467 -12.05 -27.12 -5.22
C HIS A 467 -11.48 -28.13 -4.22
N LYS A 468 -11.02 -27.71 -3.06
CA LYS A 468 -10.68 -28.60 -1.94
C LYS A 468 -11.91 -29.31 -1.39
N PHE A 469 -13.09 -28.68 -1.51
CA PHE A 469 -14.35 -29.10 -0.89
C PHE A 469 -15.41 -29.55 -1.90
N ILE A 470 -15.28 -29.17 -3.16
CA ILE A 470 -16.21 -29.55 -4.23
C ILE A 470 -16.13 -31.06 -4.45
N GLY A 471 -17.30 -31.71 -4.53
CA GLY A 471 -17.43 -33.17 -4.71
C GLY A 471 -17.35 -33.97 -3.41
N VAL A 472 -17.33 -33.32 -2.25
CA VAL A 472 -17.45 -33.95 -0.92
C VAL A 472 -18.92 -33.97 -0.52
N ASP A 473 -19.46 -35.15 -0.24
CA ASP A 473 -20.85 -35.32 0.20
C ASP A 473 -21.02 -35.03 1.70
N ASP A 474 -20.86 -33.76 2.04
CA ASP A 474 -21.03 -33.22 3.39
C ASP A 474 -21.57 -31.79 3.32
N PRO A 475 -22.69 -31.46 4.00
CA PRO A 475 -23.26 -30.11 4.00
C PRO A 475 -22.28 -29.02 4.42
N LEU A 476 -21.36 -29.30 5.35
CA LEU A 476 -20.34 -28.35 5.78
C LEU A 476 -19.29 -28.07 4.68
N ALA A 477 -19.04 -29.03 3.79
CA ALA A 477 -18.16 -28.81 2.65
C ALA A 477 -18.84 -27.87 1.63
N GLN A 478 -20.15 -28.02 1.40
CA GLN A 478 -20.94 -27.13 0.56
C GLN A 478 -20.98 -25.71 1.14
N ASP A 479 -21.21 -25.57 2.45
CA ASP A 479 -21.15 -24.27 3.13
C ASP A 479 -19.76 -23.62 2.96
N CYS A 480 -18.67 -24.39 3.03
CA CYS A 480 -17.32 -23.88 2.80
C CYS A 480 -17.14 -23.36 1.38
N VAL A 481 -17.67 -24.05 0.38
CA VAL A 481 -17.62 -23.61 -1.03
C VAL A 481 -18.32 -22.25 -1.19
N GLU A 482 -19.53 -22.11 -0.64
CA GLU A 482 -20.29 -20.86 -0.72
C GLU A 482 -19.60 -19.71 0.06
N MET A 483 -19.02 -20.00 1.22
CA MET A 483 -18.24 -19.02 1.97
C MET A 483 -17.02 -18.54 1.16
N ILE A 484 -16.30 -19.45 0.52
CA ILE A 484 -15.14 -19.11 -0.30
C ILE A 484 -15.57 -18.33 -1.54
N LYS A 485 -16.65 -18.73 -2.19
CA LYS A 485 -17.18 -18.07 -3.38
C LYS A 485 -17.64 -16.64 -3.10
N SER A 486 -18.23 -16.41 -1.92
CA SER A 486 -18.69 -15.10 -1.46
C SER A 486 -17.62 -14.24 -0.77
N ALA A 487 -16.41 -14.76 -0.61
CA ALA A 487 -15.29 -14.02 -0.01
C ALA A 487 -14.99 -12.73 -0.80
N LYS A 488 -14.70 -11.64 -0.07
CA LYS A 488 -14.51 -10.31 -0.68
C LYS A 488 -13.14 -10.11 -1.31
N SER A 489 -12.19 -10.98 -0.98
CA SER A 489 -10.83 -10.92 -1.52
C SER A 489 -10.21 -12.32 -1.64
N PRO A 490 -9.19 -12.49 -2.51
CA PRO A 490 -8.43 -13.73 -2.61
C PRO A 490 -7.79 -14.16 -1.28
N GLU A 491 -7.32 -13.20 -0.47
CA GLU A 491 -6.76 -13.44 0.86
C GLU A 491 -7.80 -14.01 1.82
N GLU A 492 -9.02 -13.50 1.77
CA GLU A 492 -10.12 -14.01 2.57
C GLU A 492 -10.50 -15.43 2.14
N ALA A 493 -10.61 -15.69 0.85
CA ALA A 493 -10.85 -17.02 0.31
C ALA A 493 -9.77 -18.02 0.76
N ALA A 494 -8.49 -17.62 0.67
CA ALA A 494 -7.36 -18.42 1.13
C ALA A 494 -7.42 -18.69 2.65
N ARG A 495 -7.76 -17.66 3.44
CA ARG A 495 -7.89 -17.79 4.90
C ARG A 495 -8.99 -18.78 5.28
N ILE A 496 -10.16 -18.69 4.65
CA ILE A 496 -11.28 -19.61 4.87
C ILE A 496 -10.83 -21.05 4.51
N GLY A 497 -10.33 -21.27 3.31
CA GLY A 497 -9.94 -22.59 2.84
C GLY A 497 -8.84 -23.24 3.69
N ARG A 498 -7.80 -22.50 4.06
CA ARG A 498 -6.71 -22.98 4.92
C ARG A 498 -7.17 -23.24 6.35
N SER A 499 -8.04 -22.38 6.90
CA SER A 499 -8.59 -22.57 8.24
C SER A 499 -9.43 -23.84 8.32
N MET A 500 -10.30 -24.06 7.36
CA MET A 500 -11.15 -25.27 7.28
C MET A 500 -10.32 -26.54 7.06
N GLN A 501 -9.32 -26.48 6.19
CA GLN A 501 -8.38 -27.59 5.99
C GLN A 501 -7.66 -27.99 7.29
N LYS A 502 -7.28 -27.01 8.11
CA LYS A 502 -6.61 -27.24 9.39
C LYS A 502 -7.56 -27.77 10.47
N GLN A 503 -8.78 -27.21 10.55
CA GLN A 503 -9.74 -27.55 11.60
C GLN A 503 -10.53 -28.82 11.30
N LYS A 504 -10.84 -29.08 10.02
CA LYS A 504 -11.69 -30.19 9.57
C LYS A 504 -11.08 -30.84 8.32
N PRO A 505 -9.91 -31.50 8.45
CA PRO A 505 -9.21 -32.10 7.31
C PRO A 505 -10.04 -33.17 6.57
N TYR A 506 -11.01 -33.77 7.22
CA TYR A 506 -11.92 -34.77 6.63
C TYR A 506 -12.88 -34.18 5.58
N LEU A 507 -13.07 -32.85 5.54
CA LEU A 507 -13.86 -32.16 4.52
C LEU A 507 -13.07 -31.93 3.22
N ILE A 508 -11.78 -32.22 3.21
CA ILE A 508 -10.97 -32.13 1.99
C ILE A 508 -11.19 -33.39 1.17
N ARG A 509 -11.45 -33.21 -0.13
CA ARG A 509 -11.58 -34.35 -1.06
C ARG A 509 -10.34 -35.23 -1.03
N SER A 510 -10.54 -36.53 -1.06
CA SER A 510 -9.48 -37.54 -0.88
C SER A 510 -8.41 -37.53 -1.98
N ASP A 511 -8.75 -37.08 -3.19
CA ASP A 511 -7.87 -37.01 -4.36
C ASP A 511 -7.16 -35.65 -4.50
N TRP A 512 -7.32 -34.73 -3.52
CA TRP A 512 -6.83 -33.35 -3.61
C TRP A 512 -5.35 -33.24 -3.97
N ASP A 513 -4.51 -34.04 -3.34
CA ASP A 513 -3.07 -33.99 -3.60
C ASP A 513 -2.69 -34.37 -5.03
N ASN A 514 -3.51 -35.16 -5.69
CA ASN A 514 -3.30 -35.59 -7.08
C ASN A 514 -3.81 -34.56 -8.10
N ILE A 515 -4.85 -33.80 -7.76
CA ILE A 515 -5.51 -32.90 -8.73
C ILE A 515 -5.18 -31.41 -8.53
N LYS A 516 -4.64 -31.00 -7.37
CA LYS A 516 -4.43 -29.59 -7.03
C LYS A 516 -3.63 -28.80 -8.07
N ILE A 517 -2.66 -29.45 -8.72
CA ILE A 517 -1.83 -28.84 -9.77
C ILE A 517 -2.68 -28.61 -11.03
N ASP A 518 -3.49 -29.59 -11.43
CA ASP A 518 -4.38 -29.47 -12.58
C ASP A 518 -5.49 -28.42 -12.35
N VAL A 519 -6.05 -28.38 -11.15
CA VAL A 519 -7.03 -27.35 -10.76
C VAL A 519 -6.44 -25.95 -10.92
N MET A 520 -5.23 -25.72 -10.42
CA MET A 520 -4.52 -24.44 -10.56
C MET A 520 -4.27 -24.13 -12.04
N TYR A 521 -3.78 -25.11 -12.80
CA TYR A 521 -3.45 -24.93 -14.20
C TYR A 521 -4.66 -24.54 -15.05
N ARG A 522 -5.80 -25.22 -14.89
CA ARG A 522 -7.04 -24.91 -15.61
C ARG A 522 -7.52 -23.49 -15.32
N ALA A 523 -7.46 -23.06 -14.06
CA ALA A 523 -7.85 -21.71 -13.67
C ALA A 523 -6.91 -20.64 -14.25
N LEU A 524 -5.59 -20.87 -14.23
CA LEU A 524 -4.62 -19.99 -14.87
C LEU A 524 -4.84 -19.92 -16.37
N LYS A 525 -5.04 -21.07 -17.04
CA LYS A 525 -5.31 -21.11 -18.48
C LYS A 525 -6.55 -20.32 -18.84
N CYS A 526 -7.63 -20.44 -18.09
CA CYS A 526 -8.83 -19.63 -18.25
C CYS A 526 -8.50 -18.14 -18.10
N LYS A 527 -7.85 -17.73 -17.02
CA LYS A 527 -7.48 -16.35 -16.76
C LYS A 527 -6.69 -15.73 -17.93
N PHE A 528 -5.61 -16.36 -18.35
CA PHE A 528 -4.75 -15.84 -19.40
C PHE A 528 -5.38 -15.92 -20.80
N SER A 529 -6.40 -16.76 -20.99
CA SER A 529 -7.16 -16.84 -22.25
C SER A 529 -8.18 -15.72 -22.38
N ILE A 530 -8.86 -15.34 -21.28
CA ILE A 530 -9.92 -14.32 -21.33
C ILE A 530 -9.42 -12.88 -21.21
N TYR A 531 -8.17 -12.67 -20.73
CA TYR A 531 -7.55 -11.35 -20.61
C TYR A 531 -6.39 -11.16 -21.60
N PRO A 532 -6.61 -10.56 -22.79
CA PRO A 532 -5.58 -10.42 -23.84
C PRO A 532 -4.31 -9.70 -23.36
N HIS A 533 -4.45 -8.69 -22.50
CA HIS A 533 -3.30 -7.96 -21.96
C HIS A 533 -2.43 -8.84 -21.04
N LEU A 534 -3.04 -9.74 -20.24
CA LEU A 534 -2.29 -10.69 -19.42
C LEU A 534 -1.60 -11.75 -20.28
N ASN A 535 -2.26 -12.19 -21.34
CA ASN A 535 -1.66 -13.08 -22.33
C ASN A 535 -0.41 -12.42 -22.96
N SER A 536 -0.54 -11.19 -23.45
CA SER A 536 0.59 -10.43 -24.00
C SER A 536 1.72 -10.24 -22.99
N MET A 537 1.39 -9.95 -21.72
CA MET A 537 2.37 -9.85 -20.65
C MET A 537 3.10 -11.18 -20.42
N LEU A 538 2.39 -12.31 -20.42
CA LEU A 538 3.00 -13.64 -20.26
C LEU A 538 3.92 -13.97 -21.44
N LEU A 539 3.49 -13.69 -22.68
CA LEU A 539 4.28 -13.94 -23.88
C LEU A 539 5.54 -13.05 -23.95
N SER A 540 5.46 -11.81 -23.44
CA SER A 540 6.62 -10.91 -23.36
C SER A 540 7.75 -11.41 -22.46
N THR A 541 7.48 -12.40 -21.61
CA THR A 541 8.49 -13.05 -20.77
C THR A 541 9.19 -14.24 -21.44
N ALA A 542 9.02 -14.43 -22.76
CA ALA A 542 9.66 -15.53 -23.49
C ALA A 542 11.17 -15.58 -23.20
N GLY A 543 11.70 -16.79 -23.00
CA GLY A 543 13.11 -17.01 -22.63
C GLY A 543 13.47 -16.74 -21.16
N SER A 544 12.54 -16.22 -20.35
CA SER A 544 12.78 -15.95 -18.92
C SER A 544 12.26 -17.07 -18.03
N VAL A 545 12.92 -17.27 -16.89
CA VAL A 545 12.43 -18.13 -15.81
C VAL A 545 11.48 -17.34 -14.92
N LEU A 546 10.27 -17.82 -14.70
CA LEU A 546 9.28 -17.19 -13.83
C LEU A 546 9.34 -17.83 -12.45
N VAL A 547 9.50 -17.02 -11.41
CA VAL A 547 9.60 -17.49 -10.01
C VAL A 547 8.62 -16.72 -9.14
N GLU A 548 7.70 -17.45 -8.48
CA GLU A 548 6.89 -16.85 -7.42
C GLU A 548 7.76 -16.67 -6.17
N ALA A 549 8.05 -15.41 -5.82
CA ALA A 549 8.92 -15.05 -4.71
C ALA A 549 8.20 -15.09 -3.35
N SER A 550 7.31 -16.08 -3.14
CA SER A 550 6.65 -16.27 -1.84
C SER A 550 7.66 -16.77 -0.80
N PRO A 551 7.89 -16.05 0.30
CA PRO A 551 8.89 -16.45 1.29
C PRO A 551 8.45 -17.63 2.17
N HIS A 552 7.16 -17.98 2.14
CA HIS A 552 6.57 -18.97 3.04
C HIS A 552 5.91 -20.15 2.32
N ASP A 553 5.66 -20.04 1.03
CA ASP A 553 5.09 -21.12 0.24
C ASP A 553 6.18 -21.80 -0.58
N LEU A 554 6.66 -22.92 -0.06
CA LEU A 554 7.72 -23.71 -0.72
C LEU A 554 7.18 -24.67 -1.79
N PHE A 555 5.86 -24.80 -1.91
CA PHE A 555 5.25 -25.63 -2.94
C PHE A 555 4.92 -24.82 -4.19
N TRP A 556 4.11 -23.77 -4.03
CA TRP A 556 3.74 -22.89 -5.16
C TRP A 556 4.84 -21.90 -5.51
N GLY A 557 5.54 -21.36 -4.50
CA GLY A 557 6.62 -20.40 -4.65
C GLY A 557 8.02 -21.00 -4.63
N GLY A 558 9.00 -20.14 -4.96
CA GLY A 558 10.44 -20.46 -4.94
C GLY A 558 11.07 -20.36 -3.55
N GLY A 559 10.35 -19.89 -2.54
CA GLY A 559 10.92 -19.62 -1.22
C GLY A 559 11.83 -18.38 -1.20
N ARG A 560 12.36 -18.06 -0.01
CA ARG A 560 13.29 -16.91 0.16
C ARG A 560 14.62 -17.11 -0.55
N ASP A 561 15.12 -18.32 -0.51
CA ASP A 561 16.48 -18.66 -0.95
C ASP A 561 16.47 -19.57 -2.20
N GLY A 562 15.31 -19.66 -2.89
CA GLY A 562 15.17 -20.48 -4.10
C GLY A 562 14.97 -21.99 -3.83
N GLU A 563 14.80 -22.40 -2.56
CA GLU A 563 14.60 -23.81 -2.18
C GLU A 563 13.19 -24.36 -2.47
N GLY A 564 12.23 -23.49 -2.82
CA GLY A 564 10.87 -23.88 -3.11
C GLY A 564 10.72 -24.55 -4.48
N LEU A 565 9.66 -25.34 -4.62
CA LEU A 565 9.36 -26.10 -5.84
C LEU A 565 8.86 -25.22 -7.00
N ASN A 566 8.40 -23.99 -6.72
CA ASN A 566 7.97 -22.99 -7.70
C ASN A 566 6.94 -23.54 -8.72
N TYR A 567 5.96 -24.32 -8.26
CA TYR A 567 4.96 -24.90 -9.18
C TYR A 567 4.17 -23.82 -9.92
N LEU A 568 3.86 -22.68 -9.30
CA LEU A 568 3.12 -21.61 -9.98
C LEU A 568 3.94 -21.03 -11.16
N GLY A 569 5.21 -20.73 -10.95
CA GLY A 569 6.09 -20.28 -12.03
C GLY A 569 6.24 -21.31 -13.14
N ARG A 570 6.35 -22.60 -12.79
CA ARG A 570 6.43 -23.70 -13.76
C ARG A 570 5.15 -23.82 -14.60
N LEU A 571 3.96 -23.69 -13.99
CA LEU A 571 2.69 -23.72 -14.71
C LEU A 571 2.53 -22.53 -15.67
N LEU A 572 2.98 -21.33 -15.26
CA LEU A 572 2.97 -20.15 -16.12
C LEU A 572 3.92 -20.30 -17.31
N MET A 573 5.13 -20.83 -17.10
CA MET A 573 6.07 -21.10 -18.17
C MET A 573 5.52 -22.14 -19.15
N LYS A 574 4.89 -23.22 -18.65
CA LYS A 574 4.20 -24.20 -19.46
C LYS A 574 3.08 -23.57 -20.29
N LEU A 575 2.24 -22.76 -19.66
CA LEU A 575 1.15 -22.05 -20.33
C LEU A 575 1.67 -21.09 -21.41
N ARG A 576 2.77 -20.38 -21.14
CA ARG A 576 3.45 -19.53 -22.11
C ARG A 576 3.89 -20.30 -23.34
N SER A 577 4.54 -21.46 -23.16
CA SER A 577 4.99 -22.31 -24.27
C SER A 577 3.80 -22.82 -25.10
N GLU A 578 2.69 -23.20 -24.47
CA GLU A 578 1.46 -23.57 -25.18
C GLU A 578 0.92 -22.41 -26.05
N PHE A 579 0.88 -21.19 -25.52
CA PHE A 579 0.40 -20.02 -26.26
C PHE A 579 1.34 -19.59 -27.38
N LEU A 580 2.65 -19.87 -27.25
CA LEU A 580 3.65 -19.63 -28.33
C LEU A 580 3.61 -20.72 -29.42
N GLY A 581 2.85 -21.81 -29.21
CA GLY A 581 2.82 -22.95 -30.14
C GLY A 581 4.12 -23.76 -30.16
N GLU A 582 4.93 -23.67 -29.10
CA GLU A 582 6.15 -24.44 -28.94
C GLU A 582 5.77 -25.92 -28.67
N PRO A 583 6.43 -26.91 -29.33
CA PRO A 583 6.17 -28.31 -29.03
C PRO A 583 6.52 -28.58 -27.56
N SER A 584 5.58 -29.17 -26.82
CA SER A 584 5.78 -29.56 -25.42
C SER A 584 6.99 -30.48 -25.33
N SER A 585 8.12 -29.97 -24.82
CA SER A 585 9.26 -30.81 -24.48
C SER A 585 8.82 -31.75 -23.35
N SER A 586 8.74 -33.03 -23.67
CA SER A 586 8.52 -34.10 -22.72
C SER A 586 9.55 -34.01 -21.59
N SER A 587 9.03 -33.86 -20.37
CA SER A 587 9.62 -34.23 -19.09
C SER A 587 11.14 -34.45 -19.04
N GLU A 588 11.90 -33.38 -18.82
CA GLU A 588 13.16 -33.44 -18.09
C GLU A 588 13.27 -32.19 -17.22
N THR A 589 13.18 -32.39 -15.92
CA THR A 589 13.42 -31.36 -14.91
C THR A 589 14.91 -31.02 -14.87
N PRO A 590 15.33 -29.79 -15.16
CA PRO A 590 16.69 -29.38 -14.81
C PRO A 590 16.77 -29.31 -13.28
N SER A 591 17.62 -30.11 -12.68
CA SER A 591 18.04 -29.96 -11.30
C SER A 591 18.88 -28.67 -11.21
N LEU A 592 18.33 -27.66 -10.57
CA LEU A 592 19.13 -26.51 -10.12
C LEU A 592 19.94 -26.95 -8.90
N THR A 593 21.19 -27.35 -9.11
CA THR A 593 22.25 -27.29 -8.10
C THR A 593 22.98 -25.97 -8.29
N VAL A 594 22.88 -25.09 -7.30
CA VAL A 594 23.83 -24.01 -7.02
C VAL A 594 24.48 -24.29 -5.71
#